data_0903890e30b0de65e08f7badb560ac17
#
_entry.id   0903890e30b0de65e08f7badb560ac17
#
_cell.length_a   1.000
_cell.length_b   1.000
_cell.length_c   1.000
_cell.angle_alpha   90.00
_cell.angle_beta   90.00
_cell.angle_gamma   90.00
#
_symmetry.space_group_name_H-M   'P 1'
#
loop_
_entity.id
_entity.type
_entity.pdbx_description
1 polymer ?
#
loop_
_entity_poly.entity_id
_entity_poly.type
_entity_poly.pdbx_seq_one_letter_code
_entity_poly.pdbx_strand_id
1 'polypeptide(L)'
;MSRGLGDVYKRQGVTRSMENLLAKARGLEEEGISTWIYSGAYPADSGHITGTLRSDIVLIDKILGGKVAMSDHRSSMPSTQAYASLAAEARIGGMLSGKAGVLHIHMGDGKRGLEPVLEILETTELPISVFRPTHVNRNPMLYKQTIQFALQGGIIDLTCGMTGSAIPVPQAVKQALDAGVPLERLTLSSDGNGSMPKFNENNELIGLTAAAPRYLYEEMLSIVKAGVLPFDKALQLITCNVADALKLEDKGRIAVGKDADLIVWNDDLTLNKVFARGRLMVDEGQAVVKGTFEN
;
A
#
# COMPACT_ATOMS: atom_id res chain seq x y z
N MET A 1 -5.45 -21.82 4.87
CA MET A 1 -4.18 -21.09 4.62
C MET A 1 -4.36 -20.21 3.40
N SER A 2 -4.70 -18.95 3.59
CA SER A 2 -4.68 -17.97 2.50
C SER A 2 -3.20 -17.75 2.14
N ARG A 3 -2.75 -18.44 1.11
CA ARG A 3 -1.48 -18.10 0.48
C ARG A 3 -1.71 -16.79 -0.27
N GLY A 4 -1.53 -15.70 0.50
CA GLY A 4 -1.92 -14.39 0.09
C GLY A 4 -1.18 -13.87 -1.12
N LEU A 5 -1.69 -12.76 -1.59
CA LEU A 5 -1.24 -11.88 -2.67
C LEU A 5 0.26 -11.52 -2.65
N GLY A 6 0.96 -11.84 -1.57
CA GLY A 6 2.34 -11.42 -1.35
C GLY A 6 3.44 -12.34 -1.84
N ASP A 7 3.14 -13.46 -2.47
CA ASP A 7 4.18 -14.24 -3.16
C ASP A 7 4.55 -13.61 -4.52
N VAL A 8 4.51 -12.33 -4.52
CA VAL A 8 4.70 -11.39 -5.60
C VAL A 8 6.15 -11.44 -6.12
N TYR A 9 7.10 -11.70 -5.24
CA TYR A 9 8.52 -11.56 -5.54
C TYR A 9 9.08 -12.66 -6.46
N LYS A 10 8.68 -13.91 -6.27
CA LYS A 10 9.29 -15.03 -7.02
C LYS A 10 8.55 -15.43 -8.29
N ARG A 11 7.32 -14.94 -8.50
CA ARG A 11 6.42 -15.44 -9.55
C ARG A 11 5.65 -14.37 -10.30
N GLN A 12 5.88 -13.07 -10.01
CA GLN A 12 5.26 -11.98 -10.77
C GLN A 12 5.68 -12.05 -12.24
N GLY A 13 4.71 -11.97 -13.12
CA GLY A 13 4.92 -11.97 -14.57
C GLY A 13 5.19 -13.33 -15.22
N VAL A 14 5.36 -14.41 -14.43
CA VAL A 14 5.60 -15.75 -15.00
C VAL A 14 4.46 -16.71 -14.68
N THR A 15 4.07 -16.83 -13.41
CA THR A 15 3.04 -17.79 -12.97
C THR A 15 1.78 -17.13 -12.45
N ARG A 16 1.72 -15.79 -12.44
CA ARG A 16 0.56 -14.99 -12.02
C ARG A 16 0.24 -13.95 -13.05
N SER A 17 -1.00 -13.93 -13.48
CA SER A 17 -1.52 -12.90 -14.37
C SER A 17 -2.41 -11.91 -13.60
N MET A 18 -2.73 -10.80 -14.24
CA MET A 18 -3.68 -9.82 -13.70
C MET A 18 -5.07 -10.41 -13.51
N GLU A 19 -5.48 -11.35 -14.37
CA GLU A 19 -6.75 -12.07 -14.26
C GLU A 19 -6.80 -12.91 -12.99
N ASN A 20 -5.72 -13.63 -12.65
CA ASN A 20 -5.62 -14.40 -11.41
C ASN A 20 -5.68 -13.49 -10.17
N LEU A 21 -5.08 -12.31 -10.24
CA LEU A 21 -5.15 -11.31 -9.17
C LEU A 21 -6.58 -10.80 -9.00
N LEU A 22 -7.25 -10.47 -10.11
CA LEU A 22 -8.65 -10.03 -10.10
C LEU A 22 -9.59 -11.14 -9.55
N ALA A 23 -9.40 -12.38 -9.98
CA ALA A 23 -10.17 -13.52 -9.47
C ALA A 23 -9.97 -13.68 -7.95
N LYS A 24 -8.72 -13.54 -7.44
CA LYS A 24 -8.47 -13.60 -5.99
C LYS A 24 -9.12 -12.44 -5.25
N ALA A 25 -9.09 -11.23 -5.81
CA ALA A 25 -9.76 -10.07 -5.22
C ALA A 25 -11.29 -10.30 -5.11
N ARG A 26 -11.91 -10.85 -6.16
CA ARG A 26 -13.34 -11.22 -6.13
C ARG A 26 -13.62 -12.30 -5.08
N GLY A 27 -12.79 -13.34 -4.99
CA GLY A 27 -12.95 -14.40 -3.98
C GLY A 27 -12.86 -13.87 -2.54
N LEU A 28 -11.95 -12.94 -2.25
CA LEU A 28 -11.88 -12.30 -0.94
C LEU A 28 -13.11 -11.44 -0.63
N GLU A 29 -13.73 -10.84 -1.65
CA GLU A 29 -14.95 -10.08 -1.47
C GLU A 29 -16.16 -10.96 -1.14
N GLU A 30 -16.26 -12.13 -1.75
CA GLU A 30 -17.26 -13.16 -1.37
C GLU A 30 -17.08 -13.62 0.07
N GLU A 31 -15.84 -13.71 0.54
CA GLU A 31 -15.51 -13.99 1.95
C GLU A 31 -15.82 -12.80 2.89
N GLY A 32 -16.18 -11.63 2.35
CA GLY A 32 -16.59 -10.43 3.09
C GLY A 32 -15.51 -9.35 3.24
N ILE A 33 -14.35 -9.50 2.60
CA ILE A 33 -13.26 -8.52 2.66
C ILE A 33 -13.31 -7.62 1.43
N SER A 34 -13.57 -6.32 1.60
CA SER A 34 -13.50 -5.36 0.51
C SER A 34 -12.09 -5.29 -0.07
N THR A 35 -11.97 -5.38 -1.39
CA THR A 35 -10.68 -5.46 -2.08
C THR A 35 -10.62 -4.56 -3.30
N TRP A 36 -9.44 -4.01 -3.55
CA TRP A 36 -9.06 -3.32 -4.78
C TRP A 36 -7.67 -3.76 -5.19
N ILE A 37 -7.32 -3.58 -6.45
CA ILE A 37 -6.03 -3.98 -7.00
C ILE A 37 -5.44 -2.85 -7.85
N TYR A 38 -4.14 -2.95 -8.13
CA TYR A 38 -3.44 -2.17 -9.12
C TYR A 38 -3.11 -3.03 -10.33
N SER A 39 -3.23 -2.49 -11.54
CA SER A 39 -2.79 -3.15 -12.77
C SER A 39 -1.30 -2.95 -12.98
N GLY A 40 -0.60 -4.00 -13.41
CA GLY A 40 0.84 -4.00 -13.62
C GLY A 40 1.61 -4.80 -12.58
N ALA A 41 2.92 -4.75 -12.68
CA ALA A 41 3.85 -5.48 -11.82
C ALA A 41 5.13 -4.66 -11.60
N TYR A 42 6.27 -5.30 -11.25
CA TYR A 42 7.55 -4.62 -11.12
C TYR A 42 8.07 -4.06 -12.44
N PRO A 43 8.05 -4.83 -13.56
CA PRO A 43 8.39 -4.29 -14.88
C PRO A 43 7.37 -3.26 -15.36
N ALA A 44 7.86 -2.20 -16.02
CA ALA A 44 7.01 -1.16 -16.56
C ALA A 44 6.19 -1.60 -17.80
N ASP A 45 6.63 -2.64 -18.47
CA ASP A 45 6.00 -3.29 -19.63
C ASP A 45 5.12 -4.48 -19.25
N SER A 46 4.64 -4.53 -18.00
CA SER A 46 3.75 -5.58 -17.52
C SER A 46 2.44 -5.62 -18.32
N GLY A 47 1.93 -6.83 -18.55
CA GLY A 47 0.66 -7.03 -19.24
C GLY A 47 -0.53 -6.47 -18.46
N HIS A 48 -1.55 -6.06 -19.22
CA HIS A 48 -2.83 -5.54 -18.72
C HIS A 48 -3.97 -6.44 -19.23
N ILE A 49 -5.07 -6.56 -18.47
CA ILE A 49 -6.21 -7.41 -18.85
C ILE A 49 -6.89 -6.92 -20.13
N THR A 50 -7.06 -5.61 -20.25
CA THR A 50 -7.78 -4.99 -21.38
C THR A 50 -6.85 -4.31 -22.39
N GLY A 51 -5.55 -4.60 -22.30
CA GLY A 51 -4.52 -4.16 -23.26
C GLY A 51 -3.73 -2.93 -22.83
N THR A 52 -4.30 -2.01 -22.01
CA THR A 52 -3.58 -0.83 -21.48
C THR A 52 -3.91 -0.60 -20.01
N LEU A 53 -3.03 0.12 -19.29
CA LEU A 53 -3.29 0.52 -17.91
C LEU A 53 -4.54 1.39 -17.81
N ARG A 54 -4.71 2.33 -18.75
CA ARG A 54 -5.89 3.21 -18.81
C ARG A 54 -7.18 2.43 -18.95
N SER A 55 -7.25 1.49 -19.88
CA SER A 55 -8.45 0.69 -20.12
C SER A 55 -8.75 -0.25 -18.95
N ASP A 56 -7.74 -0.82 -18.31
CA ASP A 56 -7.92 -1.60 -17.08
C ASP A 56 -8.60 -0.78 -15.97
N ILE A 57 -8.13 0.45 -15.74
CA ILE A 57 -8.71 1.34 -14.72
C ILE A 57 -10.14 1.73 -15.08
N VAL A 58 -10.42 2.02 -16.36
CA VAL A 58 -11.75 2.46 -16.80
C VAL A 58 -12.77 1.32 -16.75
N LEU A 59 -12.40 0.14 -17.28
CA LEU A 59 -13.34 -0.94 -17.53
C LEU A 59 -13.51 -1.92 -16.37
N ILE A 60 -12.54 -1.98 -15.44
CA ILE A 60 -12.56 -2.93 -14.33
C ILE A 60 -12.71 -2.18 -13.01
N ASP A 61 -13.87 -2.30 -12.38
CA ASP A 61 -14.25 -1.59 -11.13
C ASP A 61 -13.24 -1.77 -9.98
N LYS A 62 -12.62 -2.94 -9.88
CA LYS A 62 -11.62 -3.28 -8.85
C LYS A 62 -10.25 -2.63 -9.06
N ILE A 63 -9.96 -2.08 -10.23
CA ILE A 63 -8.65 -1.49 -10.54
C ILE A 63 -8.68 0.00 -10.29
N LEU A 64 -7.85 0.47 -9.33
CA LEU A 64 -7.79 1.87 -8.89
C LEU A 64 -6.63 2.64 -9.52
N GLY A 65 -5.63 1.95 -10.07
CA GLY A 65 -4.42 2.57 -10.59
C GLY A 65 -3.42 1.55 -11.12
N GLY A 66 -2.20 1.99 -11.34
CA GLY A 66 -1.09 1.17 -11.82
C GLY A 66 -0.08 0.79 -10.75
N LYS A 67 0.70 -0.24 -11.02
CA LYS A 67 1.83 -0.72 -10.19
C LYS A 67 3.10 -0.80 -11.01
N VAL A 68 4.22 -0.32 -10.43
CA VAL A 68 5.57 -0.45 -11.00
C VAL A 68 6.62 -0.46 -9.90
N ALA A 69 7.82 -0.97 -10.18
CA ALA A 69 8.98 -0.81 -9.29
C ALA A 69 9.92 0.27 -9.82
N MET A 70 10.52 1.05 -8.91
CA MET A 70 11.45 2.12 -9.20
C MET A 70 12.69 2.01 -8.32
N SER A 71 13.86 2.32 -8.89
CA SER A 71 15.14 2.26 -8.18
C SER A 71 15.37 0.91 -7.48
N ASP A 72 14.99 -0.17 -8.15
CA ASP A 72 15.08 -1.54 -7.68
C ASP A 72 15.77 -2.41 -8.74
N HIS A 73 16.72 -3.25 -8.33
CA HIS A 73 17.44 -4.16 -9.22
C HIS A 73 16.52 -5.21 -9.91
N ARG A 74 15.28 -5.36 -9.40
CA ARG A 74 14.26 -6.26 -9.96
C ARG A 74 13.31 -5.57 -10.93
N SER A 75 13.43 -4.26 -11.10
CA SER A 75 12.68 -3.52 -12.12
C SER A 75 13.26 -3.78 -13.51
N SER A 76 12.49 -3.46 -14.56
CA SER A 76 12.97 -3.50 -15.96
C SER A 76 13.90 -2.35 -16.32
N MET A 77 14.37 -1.57 -15.34
CA MET A 77 15.18 -0.35 -15.52
C MET A 77 14.60 0.62 -16.56
N PRO A 78 13.32 0.97 -16.47
CA PRO A 78 12.70 1.85 -17.44
C PRO A 78 13.27 3.27 -17.36
N SER A 79 13.17 3.99 -18.49
CA SER A 79 13.52 5.41 -18.50
C SER A 79 12.53 6.25 -17.69
N THR A 80 12.93 7.47 -17.28
CA THR A 80 12.03 8.44 -16.64
C THR A 80 10.78 8.68 -17.50
N GLN A 81 10.93 8.74 -18.82
CA GLN A 81 9.81 8.89 -19.76
C GLN A 81 8.82 7.71 -19.70
N ALA A 82 9.28 6.48 -19.53
CA ALA A 82 8.39 5.32 -19.40
C ALA A 82 7.56 5.40 -18.11
N TYR A 83 8.14 5.84 -17.00
CA TYR A 83 7.39 6.11 -15.76
C TYR A 83 6.36 7.24 -15.94
N ALA A 84 6.74 8.33 -16.63
CA ALA A 84 5.83 9.43 -16.96
C ALA A 84 4.63 8.95 -17.79
N SER A 85 4.88 8.10 -18.79
CA SER A 85 3.82 7.49 -19.61
C SER A 85 2.85 6.65 -18.79
N LEU A 86 3.34 5.79 -17.88
CA LEU A 86 2.50 5.01 -16.99
C LEU A 86 1.69 5.91 -16.04
N ALA A 87 2.30 6.96 -15.50
CA ALA A 87 1.61 7.91 -14.64
C ALA A 87 0.50 8.67 -15.40
N ALA A 88 0.74 9.05 -16.66
CA ALA A 88 -0.27 9.66 -17.53
C ALA A 88 -1.43 8.71 -17.82
N GLU A 89 -1.16 7.44 -18.13
CA GLU A 89 -2.17 6.41 -18.34
C GLU A 89 -3.03 6.21 -17.09
N ALA A 90 -2.39 6.11 -15.92
CA ALA A 90 -3.10 5.97 -14.63
C ALA A 90 -4.00 7.20 -14.37
N ARG A 91 -3.46 8.41 -14.52
CA ARG A 91 -4.20 9.66 -14.33
C ARG A 91 -5.43 9.75 -15.24
N ILE A 92 -5.26 9.52 -16.54
CA ILE A 92 -6.36 9.61 -17.50
C ILE A 92 -7.42 8.55 -17.17
N GLY A 93 -7.00 7.30 -16.88
CA GLY A 93 -7.92 6.25 -16.46
C GLY A 93 -8.75 6.64 -15.23
N GLY A 94 -8.09 7.22 -14.22
CA GLY A 94 -8.76 7.73 -13.02
C GLY A 94 -9.74 8.87 -13.29
N MET A 95 -9.37 9.82 -14.16
CA MET A 95 -10.26 10.94 -14.54
C MET A 95 -11.52 10.45 -15.27
N LEU A 96 -11.36 9.48 -16.18
CA LEU A 96 -12.48 8.95 -16.98
C LEU A 96 -13.44 8.06 -16.16
N SER A 97 -12.96 7.45 -15.08
CA SER A 97 -13.73 6.51 -14.27
C SER A 97 -14.12 7.04 -12.87
N GLY A 98 -13.70 8.24 -12.50
CA GLY A 98 -13.90 8.79 -11.15
C GLY A 98 -13.02 8.15 -10.07
N LYS A 99 -12.13 7.22 -10.44
CA LYS A 99 -11.27 6.49 -9.51
C LYS A 99 -10.00 7.25 -9.14
N ALA A 100 -9.17 6.67 -8.26
CA ALA A 100 -7.93 7.29 -7.80
C ALA A 100 -6.97 7.61 -8.95
N GLY A 101 -6.77 6.67 -9.89
CA GLY A 101 -5.90 6.85 -11.05
C GLY A 101 -4.45 7.12 -10.65
N VAL A 102 -3.94 6.39 -9.67
CA VAL A 102 -2.60 6.57 -9.11
C VAL A 102 -1.61 5.57 -9.68
N LEU A 103 -0.35 5.94 -9.72
CA LEU A 103 0.77 5.02 -9.95
C LEU A 103 1.41 4.66 -8.60
N HIS A 104 1.15 3.44 -8.14
CA HIS A 104 1.73 2.90 -6.93
C HIS A 104 3.13 2.37 -7.22
N ILE A 105 4.14 2.92 -6.54
CA ILE A 105 5.54 2.69 -6.87
C ILE A 105 6.23 1.94 -5.74
N HIS A 106 6.62 0.69 -6.01
CA HIS A 106 7.54 -0.04 -5.14
C HIS A 106 8.93 0.62 -5.20
N MET A 107 9.36 1.21 -4.11
CA MET A 107 10.67 1.82 -4.01
C MET A 107 11.71 0.77 -3.60
N GLY A 108 12.78 0.64 -4.38
CA GLY A 108 13.93 -0.20 -4.06
C GLY A 108 15.04 0.54 -3.32
N ASP A 109 16.22 -0.12 -3.21
CA ASP A 109 17.43 0.42 -2.58
C ASP A 109 18.40 1.04 -3.59
N GLY A 110 17.95 1.29 -4.82
CA GLY A 110 18.77 1.87 -5.87
C GLY A 110 19.20 3.30 -5.57
N LYS A 111 20.37 3.68 -6.09
CA LYS A 111 21.05 4.96 -5.79
C LYS A 111 20.23 6.21 -6.11
N ARG A 112 19.36 6.14 -7.09
CA ARG A 112 18.52 7.30 -7.49
C ARG A 112 17.35 7.55 -6.54
N GLY A 113 16.91 6.53 -5.77
CA GLY A 113 15.75 6.68 -4.89
C GLY A 113 14.54 7.24 -5.65
N LEU A 114 13.98 8.37 -5.19
CA LEU A 114 12.80 9.04 -5.77
C LEU A 114 13.13 10.03 -6.92
N GLU A 115 14.40 10.22 -7.28
CA GLU A 115 14.79 11.19 -8.32
C GLU A 115 13.98 11.08 -9.62
N PRO A 116 13.64 9.88 -10.17
CA PRO A 116 12.85 9.82 -11.39
C PRO A 116 11.46 10.46 -11.26
N VAL A 117 10.83 10.38 -10.09
CA VAL A 117 9.55 11.07 -9.84
C VAL A 117 9.75 12.57 -9.80
N LEU A 118 10.80 13.05 -9.10
CA LEU A 118 11.09 14.47 -9.01
C LEU A 118 11.39 15.08 -10.40
N GLU A 119 12.16 14.37 -11.21
CA GLU A 119 12.44 14.75 -12.60
C GLU A 119 11.15 14.85 -13.45
N ILE A 120 10.22 13.89 -13.30
CA ILE A 120 8.92 13.95 -14.00
C ILE A 120 8.11 15.17 -13.55
N LEU A 121 8.09 15.48 -12.27
CA LEU A 121 7.37 16.64 -11.74
C LEU A 121 7.94 17.97 -12.22
N GLU A 122 9.25 18.03 -12.48
CA GLU A 122 9.92 19.23 -13.02
C GLU A 122 9.74 19.39 -14.53
N THR A 123 9.60 18.28 -15.26
CA THR A 123 9.66 18.27 -16.73
C THR A 123 8.33 18.00 -17.43
N THR A 124 7.26 17.74 -16.65
CA THR A 124 5.93 17.44 -17.20
C THR A 124 4.83 18.14 -16.38
N GLU A 125 3.61 18.16 -16.92
CA GLU A 125 2.40 18.67 -16.27
C GLU A 125 1.71 17.63 -15.37
N LEU A 126 2.34 16.48 -15.10
CA LEU A 126 1.77 15.46 -14.23
C LEU A 126 1.73 15.96 -12.77
N PRO A 127 0.55 15.95 -12.12
CA PRO A 127 0.47 16.41 -10.76
C PRO A 127 1.07 15.38 -9.78
N ILE A 128 1.65 15.87 -8.72
CA ILE A 128 2.26 15.08 -7.65
C ILE A 128 1.28 14.04 -7.07
N SER A 129 -0.01 14.33 -7.10
CA SER A 129 -1.07 13.47 -6.59
C SER A 129 -1.24 12.15 -7.36
N VAL A 130 -0.60 11.96 -8.50
CA VAL A 130 -0.61 10.68 -9.23
C VAL A 130 0.32 9.66 -8.60
N PHE A 131 1.43 10.11 -8.02
CA PHE A 131 2.49 9.22 -7.54
C PHE A 131 2.24 8.77 -6.09
N ARG A 132 2.41 7.47 -5.84
CA ARG A 132 2.26 6.82 -4.52
C ARG A 132 3.47 5.94 -4.22
N PRO A 133 4.60 6.53 -3.80
CA PRO A 133 5.75 5.74 -3.39
C PRO A 133 5.46 4.98 -2.09
N THR A 134 5.69 3.66 -2.10
CA THR A 134 5.64 2.78 -0.92
C THR A 134 7.03 2.29 -0.53
N HIS A 135 7.17 1.74 0.65
CA HIS A 135 8.44 1.32 1.28
C HIS A 135 9.41 2.49 1.49
N VAL A 136 8.87 3.69 1.68
CA VAL A 136 9.72 4.91 1.74
C VAL A 136 10.62 4.96 2.96
N ASN A 137 10.29 4.23 4.04
CA ASN A 137 11.11 4.07 5.23
C ASN A 137 12.23 3.02 5.08
N ARG A 138 12.43 2.45 3.89
CA ARG A 138 13.39 1.38 3.60
C ARG A 138 14.83 1.75 3.94
N ASN A 139 15.24 2.97 3.68
CA ASN A 139 16.55 3.50 4.05
C ASN A 139 16.52 5.03 4.23
N PRO A 140 17.49 5.61 4.97
CA PRO A 140 17.49 7.03 5.30
C PRO A 140 17.59 7.97 4.09
N MET A 141 18.32 7.59 3.03
CA MET A 141 18.47 8.40 1.82
C MET A 141 17.13 8.59 1.12
N LEU A 142 16.44 7.48 0.83
CA LEU A 142 15.12 7.49 0.21
C LEU A 142 14.13 8.27 1.08
N TYR A 143 14.15 8.03 2.39
CA TYR A 143 13.22 8.68 3.31
C TYR A 143 13.37 10.20 3.31
N LYS A 144 14.61 10.71 3.27
CA LYS A 144 14.85 12.14 3.15
C LYS A 144 14.27 12.75 1.88
N GLN A 145 14.39 12.05 0.73
CA GLN A 145 13.80 12.50 -0.53
C GLN A 145 12.27 12.52 -0.45
N THR A 146 11.67 11.47 0.16
CA THR A 146 10.22 11.35 0.28
C THR A 146 9.60 12.34 1.27
N ILE A 147 10.31 12.76 2.31
CA ILE A 147 9.88 13.90 3.15
C ILE A 147 9.73 15.16 2.29
N GLN A 148 10.72 15.49 1.45
CA GLN A 148 10.62 16.65 0.56
C GLN A 148 9.47 16.54 -0.43
N PHE A 149 9.22 15.35 -0.98
CA PHE A 149 8.07 15.06 -1.82
C PHE A 149 6.74 15.25 -1.06
N ALA A 150 6.65 14.80 0.19
CA ALA A 150 5.45 14.96 1.01
C ALA A 150 5.17 16.42 1.38
N LEU A 151 6.22 17.22 1.66
CA LEU A 151 6.11 18.67 1.90
C LEU A 151 5.57 19.44 0.68
N GLN A 152 5.79 18.93 -0.53
CA GLN A 152 5.21 19.46 -1.76
C GLN A 152 3.77 18.98 -2.03
N GLY A 153 3.17 18.20 -1.12
CA GLY A 153 1.81 17.71 -1.21
C GLY A 153 1.67 16.27 -1.69
N GLY A 154 2.77 15.54 -1.90
CA GLY A 154 2.74 14.11 -2.18
C GLY A 154 2.27 13.29 -0.98
N ILE A 155 1.74 12.09 -1.26
CA ILE A 155 1.40 11.12 -0.22
C ILE A 155 2.44 10.02 -0.24
N ILE A 156 2.97 9.67 0.93
CA ILE A 156 4.01 8.65 1.11
C ILE A 156 3.50 7.50 1.98
N ASP A 157 3.93 6.29 1.65
CA ASP A 157 3.49 5.08 2.34
C ASP A 157 4.66 4.39 3.05
N LEU A 158 4.54 4.30 4.38
CA LEU A 158 5.48 3.61 5.25
C LEU A 158 5.10 2.13 5.34
N THR A 159 6.08 1.25 5.23
CA THR A 159 5.84 -0.19 5.34
C THR A 159 6.14 -0.70 6.74
N CYS A 160 5.15 -1.39 7.30
CA CYS A 160 5.21 -2.00 8.62
C CYS A 160 6.07 -3.27 8.62
N GLY A 161 6.75 -3.55 9.74
CA GLY A 161 7.52 -4.77 9.93
C GLY A 161 8.81 -4.88 9.12
N MET A 162 9.27 -3.80 8.50
CA MET A 162 10.57 -3.79 7.81
C MET A 162 11.73 -3.84 8.80
N THR A 163 12.80 -4.54 8.40
CA THR A 163 14.01 -4.74 9.19
C THR A 163 15.27 -4.26 8.44
N GLY A 164 16.45 -4.46 9.03
CA GLY A 164 17.72 -4.06 8.41
C GLY A 164 17.95 -2.54 8.49
N SER A 165 18.22 -1.91 7.35
CA SER A 165 18.46 -0.46 7.25
C SER A 165 17.19 0.40 7.32
N ALA A 166 16.02 -0.21 7.44
CA ALA A 166 14.75 0.50 7.49
C ALA A 166 14.62 1.35 8.77
N ILE A 167 14.00 2.53 8.62
CA ILE A 167 13.65 3.37 9.74
C ILE A 167 12.38 2.78 10.38
N PRO A 168 12.37 2.49 11.69
CA PRO A 168 11.18 2.01 12.39
C PRO A 168 10.00 2.97 12.21
N VAL A 169 8.79 2.44 12.02
CA VAL A 169 7.60 3.24 11.71
C VAL A 169 7.34 4.38 12.71
N PRO A 170 7.40 4.20 14.04
CA PRO A 170 7.22 5.30 14.98
C PRO A 170 8.24 6.43 14.78
N GLN A 171 9.50 6.07 14.53
CA GLN A 171 10.56 7.03 14.27
C GLN A 171 10.36 7.75 12.93
N ALA A 172 9.94 7.03 11.87
CA ALA A 172 9.66 7.61 10.58
C ALA A 172 8.50 8.60 10.66
N VAL A 173 7.38 8.23 11.30
CA VAL A 173 6.25 9.15 11.51
C VAL A 173 6.67 10.39 12.28
N LYS A 174 7.43 10.21 13.38
CA LYS A 174 7.95 11.36 14.14
C LYS A 174 8.81 12.28 13.30
N GLN A 175 9.76 11.74 12.54
CA GLN A 175 10.63 12.53 11.67
C GLN A 175 9.86 13.31 10.60
N ALA A 176 8.82 12.70 10.00
CA ALA A 176 7.98 13.39 9.02
C ALA A 176 7.20 14.55 9.65
N LEU A 177 6.59 14.33 10.81
CA LEU A 177 5.84 15.37 11.53
C LEU A 177 6.77 16.50 12.02
N ASP A 178 7.93 16.18 12.56
CA ASP A 178 8.93 17.15 12.99
C ASP A 178 9.44 18.01 11.81
N ALA A 179 9.48 17.43 10.60
CA ALA A 179 9.81 18.15 9.37
C ALA A 179 8.66 19.01 8.82
N GLY A 180 7.47 18.95 9.42
CA GLY A 180 6.28 19.71 9.01
C GLY A 180 5.40 19.01 7.97
N VAL A 181 5.59 17.72 7.71
CA VAL A 181 4.70 16.94 6.81
C VAL A 181 3.33 16.82 7.47
N PRO A 182 2.24 17.23 6.79
CA PRO A 182 0.89 17.07 7.30
C PRO A 182 0.54 15.58 7.49
N LEU A 183 -0.19 15.25 8.56
CA LEU A 183 -0.54 13.87 8.92
C LEU A 183 -1.28 13.14 7.79
N GLU A 184 -2.15 13.83 7.07
CA GLU A 184 -2.93 13.31 5.96
C GLU A 184 -2.08 12.92 4.72
N ARG A 185 -0.78 13.25 4.72
CA ARG A 185 0.16 12.84 3.67
C ARG A 185 0.88 11.53 3.98
N LEU A 186 0.61 10.96 5.15
CA LEU A 186 1.22 9.71 5.61
C LEU A 186 0.19 8.58 5.58
N THR A 187 0.59 7.43 5.03
CA THR A 187 -0.14 6.17 5.10
C THR A 187 0.77 5.05 5.59
N LEU A 188 0.18 4.00 6.14
CA LEU A 188 0.88 2.77 6.50
C LEU A 188 0.33 1.61 5.70
N SER A 189 1.22 0.68 5.32
CA SER A 189 0.84 -0.61 4.73
C SER A 189 1.63 -1.75 5.36
N SER A 190 1.05 -2.95 5.37
CA SER A 190 1.71 -4.13 5.92
C SER A 190 2.60 -4.85 4.92
N ASP A 191 2.49 -4.55 3.62
CA ASP A 191 3.01 -5.42 2.56
C ASP A 191 2.62 -6.90 2.79
N GLY A 192 1.40 -7.10 3.31
CA GLY A 192 0.91 -8.38 3.82
C GLY A 192 1.05 -9.50 2.80
N ASN A 193 1.64 -10.61 3.23
CA ASN A 193 2.05 -11.75 2.40
C ASN A 193 3.15 -11.43 1.37
N GLY A 194 3.74 -10.23 1.38
CA GLY A 194 4.96 -9.89 0.66
C GLY A 194 6.15 -10.69 1.17
N SER A 195 7.11 -10.98 0.30
CA SER A 195 8.34 -11.67 0.70
C SER A 195 9.25 -10.72 1.48
N MET A 196 9.58 -11.08 2.71
CA MET A 196 10.54 -10.35 3.54
C MET A 196 11.83 -11.16 3.69
N PRO A 197 13.00 -10.53 3.55
CA PRO A 197 14.27 -11.19 3.81
C PRO A 197 14.39 -11.50 5.31
N LYS A 198 14.91 -12.70 5.61
CA LYS A 198 15.27 -13.10 6.97
C LYS A 198 16.79 -13.16 7.06
N PHE A 199 17.37 -12.39 7.96
CA PHE A 199 18.81 -12.34 8.21
C PHE A 199 19.14 -13.06 9.52
N ASN A 200 20.34 -13.62 9.61
CA ASN A 200 20.92 -14.11 10.86
C ASN A 200 21.58 -12.95 11.65
N GLU A 201 22.19 -13.30 12.79
CA GLU A 201 22.89 -12.35 13.67
C GLU A 201 24.09 -11.67 13.00
N ASN A 202 24.63 -12.26 11.94
CA ASN A 202 25.72 -11.72 11.14
C ASN A 202 25.26 -10.91 9.91
N ASN A 203 23.95 -10.58 9.80
CA ASN A 203 23.34 -9.94 8.62
C ASN A 203 23.44 -10.75 7.32
N GLU A 204 23.60 -12.07 7.39
CA GLU A 204 23.56 -12.93 6.22
C GLU A 204 22.12 -13.36 5.91
N LEU A 205 21.73 -13.33 4.65
CA LEU A 205 20.41 -13.75 4.21
C LEU A 205 20.27 -15.28 4.38
N ILE A 206 19.46 -15.69 5.36
CA ILE A 206 19.22 -17.12 5.66
C ILE A 206 17.89 -17.63 5.12
N GLY A 207 17.05 -16.78 4.55
CA GLY A 207 15.79 -17.20 3.97
C GLY A 207 14.83 -16.04 3.68
N LEU A 208 13.62 -16.41 3.31
CA LEU A 208 12.50 -15.48 3.12
C LEU A 208 11.36 -15.89 4.03
N THR A 209 10.67 -14.89 4.59
CA THR A 209 9.41 -15.04 5.30
C THR A 209 8.34 -14.21 4.62
N ALA A 210 7.08 -14.38 5.00
CA ALA A 210 5.98 -13.54 4.53
C ALA A 210 5.68 -12.45 5.55
N ALA A 211 5.47 -11.23 5.08
CA ALA A 211 4.98 -10.15 5.91
C ALA A 211 3.60 -10.51 6.48
N ALA A 212 3.39 -10.32 7.77
CA ALA A 212 2.11 -10.60 8.40
C ALA A 212 1.17 -9.39 8.24
N PRO A 213 -0.08 -9.56 7.76
CA PRO A 213 -1.04 -8.45 7.69
C PRO A 213 -1.27 -7.74 9.02
N ARG A 214 -1.15 -8.44 10.15
CA ARG A 214 -1.28 -7.88 11.50
C ARG A 214 -0.24 -6.80 11.83
N TYR A 215 0.90 -6.76 11.15
CA TYR A 215 1.92 -5.72 11.35
C TYR A 215 1.34 -4.31 11.19
N LEU A 216 0.31 -4.15 10.36
CA LEU A 216 -0.35 -2.86 10.19
C LEU A 216 -0.93 -2.34 11.51
N TYR A 217 -1.64 -3.20 12.24
CA TYR A 217 -2.22 -2.85 13.53
C TYR A 217 -1.17 -2.74 14.64
N GLU A 218 -0.24 -3.68 14.70
CA GLU A 218 0.85 -3.71 15.68
C GLU A 218 1.72 -2.44 15.60
N GLU A 219 2.09 -2.02 14.39
CA GLU A 219 2.90 -0.81 14.19
C GLU A 219 2.10 0.48 14.45
N MET A 220 0.81 0.52 14.10
CA MET A 220 -0.05 1.64 14.50
C MET A 220 -0.08 1.79 16.03
N LEU A 221 -0.22 0.69 16.76
CA LEU A 221 -0.15 0.71 18.23
C LEU A 221 1.25 1.10 18.75
N SER A 222 2.32 0.74 18.03
CA SER A 222 3.68 1.11 18.41
C SER A 222 3.90 2.64 18.37
N ILE A 223 3.27 3.33 17.42
CA ILE A 223 3.27 4.81 17.32
C ILE A 223 2.65 5.42 18.59
N VAL A 224 1.51 4.85 19.02
CA VAL A 224 0.80 5.31 20.24
C VAL A 224 1.64 5.04 21.49
N LYS A 225 2.18 3.82 21.63
CA LYS A 225 3.04 3.44 22.76
C LYS A 225 4.32 4.25 22.85
N ALA A 226 4.87 4.67 21.72
CA ALA A 226 6.03 5.57 21.65
C ALA A 226 5.69 7.04 21.95
N GLY A 227 4.42 7.38 22.17
CA GLY A 227 3.97 8.75 22.45
C GLY A 227 4.09 9.70 21.26
N VAL A 228 4.21 9.18 20.04
CA VAL A 228 4.35 10.01 18.82
C VAL A 228 3.01 10.61 18.42
N LEU A 229 1.93 9.83 18.46
CA LEU A 229 0.57 10.28 18.16
C LEU A 229 -0.42 9.68 19.17
N PRO A 230 -1.51 10.37 19.51
CA PRO A 230 -2.64 9.77 20.22
C PRO A 230 -3.34 8.74 19.29
N PHE A 231 -4.10 7.82 19.91
CA PHE A 231 -4.70 6.67 19.21
C PHE A 231 -5.54 7.06 18.00
N ASP A 232 -6.40 8.07 18.14
CA ASP A 232 -7.29 8.57 17.07
C ASP A 232 -6.50 9.11 15.87
N LYS A 233 -5.35 9.73 16.10
CA LYS A 233 -4.46 10.25 15.05
C LYS A 233 -3.64 9.14 14.40
N ALA A 234 -3.12 8.20 15.20
CA ALA A 234 -2.41 7.05 14.65
C ALA A 234 -3.33 6.18 13.78
N LEU A 235 -4.60 6.01 14.18
CA LEU A 235 -5.59 5.28 13.42
C LEU A 235 -5.85 5.89 12.03
N GLN A 236 -5.76 7.22 11.87
CA GLN A 236 -5.93 7.88 10.57
C GLN A 236 -4.96 7.36 9.51
N LEU A 237 -3.73 7.00 9.90
CA LEU A 237 -2.69 6.51 8.98
C LEU A 237 -3.08 5.21 8.26
N ILE A 238 -3.98 4.42 8.83
CA ILE A 238 -4.43 3.12 8.30
C ILE A 238 -5.91 3.10 7.91
N THR A 239 -6.61 4.22 8.04
CA THR A 239 -8.05 4.32 7.75
C THR A 239 -8.34 5.46 6.79
N CYS A 240 -8.69 6.65 7.30
CA CYS A 240 -9.16 7.75 6.46
C CYS A 240 -8.08 8.29 5.51
N ASN A 241 -6.81 8.32 5.90
CA ASN A 241 -5.74 8.77 5.00
C ASN A 241 -5.61 7.84 3.77
N VAL A 242 -5.71 6.53 4.00
CA VAL A 242 -5.70 5.53 2.91
C VAL A 242 -6.94 5.67 2.03
N ALA A 243 -8.12 5.79 2.65
CA ALA A 243 -9.38 5.96 1.92
C ALA A 243 -9.37 7.22 1.04
N ASP A 244 -8.93 8.34 1.58
CA ASP A 244 -8.82 9.62 0.85
C ASP A 244 -7.76 9.51 -0.28
N ALA A 245 -6.60 8.92 0.00
CA ALA A 245 -5.54 8.73 -0.98
C ALA A 245 -5.99 7.89 -2.19
N LEU A 246 -6.93 6.97 -1.98
CA LEU A 246 -7.45 6.03 -2.98
C LEU A 246 -8.87 6.36 -3.45
N LYS A 247 -9.45 7.49 -3.02
CA LYS A 247 -10.83 7.90 -3.31
C LYS A 247 -11.87 6.82 -2.99
N LEU A 248 -11.70 6.14 -1.86
CA LEU A 248 -12.65 5.14 -1.36
C LEU A 248 -13.68 5.86 -0.49
N GLU A 249 -14.65 6.50 -1.12
CA GLU A 249 -15.60 7.40 -0.46
C GLU A 249 -16.38 6.74 0.67
N ASP A 250 -16.69 5.44 0.54
CA ASP A 250 -17.48 4.70 1.52
C ASP A 250 -16.64 4.09 2.67
N LYS A 251 -15.32 4.33 2.69
CA LYS A 251 -14.38 3.74 3.63
C LYS A 251 -13.71 4.73 4.58
N GLY A 252 -13.08 4.21 5.61
CA GLY A 252 -12.15 4.92 6.49
C GLY A 252 -12.79 5.81 7.55
N ARG A 253 -14.12 5.93 7.60
CA ARG A 253 -14.85 6.80 8.56
C ARG A 253 -16.16 6.17 9.00
N ILE A 254 -16.53 6.38 10.24
CA ILE A 254 -17.86 6.06 10.76
C ILE A 254 -18.76 7.27 10.49
N ALA A 255 -19.65 7.14 9.50
CA ALA A 255 -20.62 8.16 9.14
C ALA A 255 -21.84 7.53 8.48
N VAL A 256 -22.97 8.23 8.50
CA VAL A 256 -24.21 7.80 7.82
C VAL A 256 -23.93 7.67 6.32
N GLY A 257 -24.36 6.56 5.72
CA GLY A 257 -24.17 6.27 4.30
C GLY A 257 -22.83 5.63 3.94
N LYS A 258 -21.90 5.45 4.89
CA LYS A 258 -20.65 4.74 4.69
C LYS A 258 -20.79 3.24 5.02
N ASP A 259 -19.85 2.46 4.52
CA ASP A 259 -19.75 1.04 4.89
C ASP A 259 -19.52 0.88 6.41
N ALA A 260 -20.27 -0.02 7.02
CA ALA A 260 -20.11 -0.36 8.42
C ALA A 260 -18.93 -1.32 8.65
N ASP A 261 -17.72 -0.84 8.33
CA ASP A 261 -16.45 -1.49 8.66
C ASP A 261 -16.01 -0.98 10.02
N LEU A 262 -16.26 -1.77 11.05
CA LEU A 262 -16.11 -1.35 12.44
C LEU A 262 -15.21 -2.31 13.20
N ILE A 263 -14.40 -1.76 14.10
CA ILE A 263 -13.63 -2.54 15.05
C ILE A 263 -14.04 -2.13 16.46
N VAL A 264 -14.32 -3.11 17.31
CA VAL A 264 -14.51 -2.94 18.75
C VAL A 264 -13.29 -3.49 19.44
N TRP A 265 -12.68 -2.67 20.30
CA TRP A 265 -11.51 -3.05 21.10
C TRP A 265 -11.90 -3.31 22.55
N ASN A 266 -11.13 -4.15 23.23
CA ASN A 266 -11.09 -4.21 24.68
C ASN A 266 -10.31 -3.01 25.25
N ASP A 267 -10.37 -2.77 26.54
CA ASP A 267 -9.68 -1.65 27.21
C ASP A 267 -8.16 -1.69 27.03
N ASP A 268 -7.60 -2.87 26.84
CA ASP A 268 -6.17 -3.10 26.55
C ASP A 268 -5.79 -2.96 25.07
N LEU A 269 -6.72 -2.51 24.23
CA LEU A 269 -6.59 -2.38 22.77
C LEU A 269 -6.42 -3.72 22.04
N THR A 270 -6.75 -4.84 22.63
CA THR A 270 -6.90 -6.09 21.89
C THR A 270 -8.23 -6.09 21.11
N LEU A 271 -8.25 -6.81 19.98
CA LEU A 271 -9.43 -6.89 19.12
C LEU A 271 -10.51 -7.73 19.80
N ASN A 272 -11.69 -7.15 19.99
CA ASN A 272 -12.88 -7.87 20.47
C ASN A 272 -13.76 -8.29 19.29
N LYS A 273 -14.32 -7.31 18.53
CA LYS A 273 -15.18 -7.58 17.38
C LYS A 273 -14.69 -6.84 16.15
N VAL A 274 -14.88 -7.46 14.99
CA VAL A 274 -14.65 -6.82 13.69
C VAL A 274 -15.90 -7.04 12.83
N PHE A 275 -16.38 -5.96 12.25
CA PHE A 275 -17.47 -5.96 11.28
C PHE A 275 -16.93 -5.50 9.93
N ALA A 276 -17.33 -6.18 8.86
CA ALA A 276 -17.10 -5.74 7.49
C ALA A 276 -18.45 -5.57 6.79
N ARG A 277 -18.74 -4.36 6.36
CA ARG A 277 -20.04 -3.97 5.78
C ARG A 277 -21.23 -4.42 6.63
N GLY A 278 -21.11 -4.26 7.97
CA GLY A 278 -22.12 -4.65 8.94
C GLY A 278 -22.20 -6.14 9.28
N ARG A 279 -21.44 -7.02 8.61
CA ARG A 279 -21.36 -8.45 8.93
C ARG A 279 -20.28 -8.67 9.98
N LEU A 280 -20.62 -9.41 11.05
CA LEU A 280 -19.65 -9.83 12.07
C LEU A 280 -18.65 -10.82 11.46
N MET A 281 -17.37 -10.47 11.50
CA MET A 281 -16.26 -11.26 10.95
C MET A 281 -15.39 -11.89 12.05
N VAL A 282 -15.26 -11.16 13.17
CA VAL A 282 -14.49 -11.59 14.35
C VAL A 282 -15.36 -11.34 15.57
N ASP A 283 -15.44 -12.30 16.47
CA ASP A 283 -16.09 -12.20 17.78
C ASP A 283 -15.15 -12.71 18.86
N GLU A 284 -15.02 -11.97 19.98
CA GLU A 284 -14.09 -12.27 21.07
C GLU A 284 -12.65 -12.57 20.59
N GLY A 285 -12.21 -11.83 19.56
CA GLY A 285 -10.89 -12.00 18.95
C GLY A 285 -10.71 -13.22 18.05
N GLN A 286 -11.78 -14.00 17.81
CA GLN A 286 -11.77 -15.19 16.97
C GLN A 286 -12.53 -14.96 15.67
N ALA A 287 -11.98 -15.41 14.54
CA ALA A 287 -12.67 -15.34 13.24
C ALA A 287 -13.92 -16.23 13.27
N VAL A 288 -15.10 -15.67 12.97
CA VAL A 288 -16.39 -16.37 12.90
C VAL A 288 -16.87 -16.63 11.47
N VAL A 289 -16.21 -16.02 10.50
CA VAL A 289 -16.46 -16.30 9.07
C VAL A 289 -15.37 -17.22 8.57
N LYS A 290 -15.79 -18.31 7.96
CA LYS A 290 -14.90 -19.31 7.38
C LYS A 290 -15.03 -19.30 5.86
N GLY A 291 -13.94 -19.60 5.16
CA GLY A 291 -13.97 -19.86 3.74
C GLY A 291 -14.73 -21.16 3.41
N THR A 292 -15.12 -21.33 2.16
CA THR A 292 -15.95 -22.46 1.68
C THR A 292 -15.36 -23.85 2.05
N PHE A 293 -14.05 -23.95 2.22
CA PHE A 293 -13.32 -25.19 2.51
C PHE A 293 -12.68 -25.22 3.90
N GLU A 294 -13.04 -24.30 4.79
CA GLU A 294 -12.57 -24.25 6.17
C GLU A 294 -13.63 -24.84 7.12
N ASN A 295 -13.23 -25.80 7.95
CA ASN A 295 -14.10 -26.44 8.94
C ASN A 295 -14.10 -25.70 10.28
#